data_d36cef79641f05adff2f4879c7877b05
#
_entry.id   d36cef79641f05adff2f4879c7877b05
#
_cell.length_a   1.000
_cell.length_b   1.000
_cell.length_c   1.000
_cell.angle_alpha   90.00
_cell.angle_beta   90.00
_cell.angle_gamma   90.00
#
_symmetry.space_group_name_H-M   'P 1'
#
loop_
_entity.id
_entity.type
_entity.pdbx_description
1 polymer ?
#
loop_
_entity_poly.entity_id
_entity_poly.type
_entity_poly.pdbx_seq_one_letter_code
_entity_poly.pdbx_strand_id
1 'polypeptide(L)'
;MKDIINQWNNAASKYVEAQEGSEYAESNKRVVKSRFEHMNGEKLLDLGCGYGSYTDYFRSIGAEAIGVDGSEKMIETARERYPLSEFFTADITKPLPFENERFDIVFSNQVFMDIEDVDFVFSECNRVLKKSGLLYYSIVHPAFYDGRWVEDESGYLYAKQTERYIEPYSFTNRFWGETEHFHRPLSYYLNIAAKHGFVLKQADEPVAYDGKVKNSDLPLFFFAEYEKRV
;
A
#
# COMPACT_ATOMS: atom_id res chain seq x y z
N MET A 1 -17.37 -6.35 13.53
CA MET A 1 -16.30 -5.68 12.77
C MET A 1 -14.98 -5.98 13.45
N LYS A 2 -13.99 -6.54 12.74
CA LYS A 2 -12.68 -6.83 13.32
C LYS A 2 -11.98 -5.49 13.59
N ASP A 3 -11.33 -5.37 14.75
CA ASP A 3 -10.60 -4.16 15.12
C ASP A 3 -9.22 -4.16 14.44
N ILE A 4 -9.20 -3.77 13.18
CA ILE A 4 -8.00 -3.73 12.32
C ILE A 4 -6.93 -2.79 12.91
N ILE A 5 -7.35 -1.65 13.44
CA ILE A 5 -6.43 -0.67 14.03
C ILE A 5 -5.69 -1.28 15.23
N ASN A 6 -6.41 -1.98 16.10
CA ASN A 6 -5.78 -2.63 17.25
C ASN A 6 -4.86 -3.80 16.83
N GLN A 7 -5.21 -4.54 15.76
CA GLN A 7 -4.32 -5.55 15.20
C GLN A 7 -2.99 -4.93 14.75
N TRP A 8 -3.03 -3.80 14.04
CA TRP A 8 -1.83 -3.07 13.62
C TRP A 8 -1.07 -2.43 14.77
N ASN A 9 -1.75 -1.94 15.82
CA ASN A 9 -1.07 -1.50 17.05
C ASN A 9 -0.24 -2.64 17.66
N ASN A 10 -0.80 -3.84 17.72
CA ASN A 10 -0.13 -5.02 18.29
C ASN A 10 1.01 -5.54 17.38
N ALA A 11 0.88 -5.39 16.09
CA ALA A 11 1.85 -5.85 15.09
C ALA A 11 3.02 -4.87 14.87
N ALA A 12 2.87 -3.60 15.25
CA ALA A 12 3.73 -2.48 14.83
C ALA A 12 5.24 -2.77 14.99
N SER A 13 5.70 -3.16 16.18
CA SER A 13 7.14 -3.38 16.42
C SER A 13 7.73 -4.47 15.55
N LYS A 14 7.04 -5.62 15.42
CA LYS A 14 7.50 -6.75 14.60
C LYS A 14 7.43 -6.42 13.10
N TYR A 15 6.42 -5.66 12.67
CA TYR A 15 6.32 -5.19 11.31
C TYR A 15 7.50 -4.31 10.93
N VAL A 16 7.82 -3.33 11.76
CA VAL A 16 8.96 -2.42 11.54
C VAL A 16 10.27 -3.21 11.44
N GLU A 17 10.52 -4.14 12.36
CA GLU A 17 11.69 -5.02 12.34
C GLU A 17 11.74 -5.88 11.06
N ALA A 18 10.61 -6.45 10.64
CA ALA A 18 10.52 -7.27 9.44
C ALA A 18 10.70 -6.48 8.12
N GLN A 19 10.44 -5.17 8.12
CA GLN A 19 10.66 -4.32 6.95
C GLN A 19 12.13 -3.93 6.77
N GLU A 20 12.91 -3.89 7.85
CA GLU A 20 14.31 -3.48 7.80
C GLU A 20 15.17 -4.53 7.10
N GLY A 21 15.74 -4.15 5.94
CA GLY A 21 16.64 -5.02 5.16
C GLY A 21 15.98 -6.22 4.48
N SER A 22 14.65 -6.29 4.47
CA SER A 22 13.95 -7.37 3.77
C SER A 22 13.96 -7.14 2.25
N GLU A 23 14.20 -8.22 1.48
CA GLU A 23 14.11 -8.19 0.01
C GLU A 23 12.72 -7.74 -0.46
N TYR A 24 11.68 -8.13 0.26
CA TYR A 24 10.30 -7.72 0.04
C TYR A 24 10.15 -6.19 0.09
N ALA A 25 10.60 -5.55 1.18
CA ALA A 25 10.50 -4.10 1.33
C ALA A 25 11.40 -3.36 0.32
N GLU A 26 12.61 -3.85 0.08
CA GLU A 26 13.54 -3.21 -0.86
C GLU A 26 13.06 -3.31 -2.31
N SER A 27 12.43 -4.40 -2.73
CA SER A 27 11.85 -4.52 -4.08
C SER A 27 10.69 -3.53 -4.27
N ASN A 28 9.81 -3.37 -3.28
CA ASN A 28 8.74 -2.39 -3.30
C ASN A 28 9.29 -0.94 -3.33
N LYS A 29 10.27 -0.62 -2.48
CA LYS A 29 10.91 0.70 -2.43
C LYS A 29 11.58 1.09 -3.75
N ARG A 30 12.23 0.14 -4.45
CA ARG A 30 12.83 0.41 -5.77
C ARG A 30 11.81 0.93 -6.77
N VAL A 31 10.62 0.32 -6.83
CA VAL A 31 9.54 0.75 -7.74
C VAL A 31 9.07 2.16 -7.39
N VAL A 32 8.76 2.41 -6.12
CA VAL A 32 8.31 3.74 -5.69
C VAL A 32 9.37 4.81 -5.97
N LYS A 33 10.64 4.53 -5.64
CA LYS A 33 11.73 5.48 -5.86
C LYS A 33 11.99 5.74 -7.36
N SER A 34 11.86 4.74 -8.22
CA SER A 34 12.00 4.95 -9.68
C SER A 34 10.85 5.76 -10.28
N ARG A 35 9.66 5.70 -9.66
CA ARG A 35 8.50 6.48 -10.11
C ARG A 35 8.53 7.92 -9.59
N PHE A 36 9.08 8.14 -8.41
CA PHE A 36 9.12 9.44 -7.73
C PHE A 36 10.57 9.78 -7.36
N GLU A 37 11.32 10.33 -8.30
CA GLU A 37 12.74 10.68 -8.09
C GLU A 37 12.91 12.09 -7.57
N HIS A 38 12.00 13.01 -7.92
CA HIS A 38 12.05 14.42 -7.57
C HIS A 38 10.64 15.02 -7.53
N MET A 39 10.42 15.94 -6.58
CA MET A 39 9.18 16.67 -6.40
C MET A 39 9.44 18.16 -6.20
N ASN A 40 8.47 19.02 -6.56
CA ASN A 40 8.61 20.47 -6.60
C ASN A 40 7.58 21.16 -5.71
N GLY A 41 7.38 20.65 -4.48
CA GLY A 41 6.42 21.19 -3.53
C GLY A 41 5.00 20.68 -3.71
N GLU A 42 4.80 19.54 -4.42
CA GLU A 42 3.50 18.93 -4.49
C GLU A 42 3.03 18.50 -3.09
N LYS A 43 1.77 18.79 -2.79
CA LYS A 43 1.10 18.34 -1.55
C LYS A 43 0.73 16.87 -1.66
N LEU A 44 1.36 16.04 -0.85
CA LEU A 44 1.20 14.60 -0.87
C LEU A 44 0.61 14.08 0.45
N LEU A 45 -0.44 13.26 0.33
CA LEU A 45 -0.97 12.46 1.43
C LEU A 45 -0.46 11.02 1.30
N ASP A 46 0.31 10.57 2.31
CA ASP A 46 0.70 9.16 2.48
C ASP A 46 -0.36 8.47 3.36
N LEU A 47 -1.28 7.75 2.71
CA LEU A 47 -2.47 7.16 3.32
C LEU A 47 -2.18 5.72 3.78
N GLY A 48 -2.20 5.48 5.09
CA GLY A 48 -1.71 4.26 5.71
C GLY A 48 -0.18 4.26 5.78
N CYS A 49 0.41 5.35 6.28
CA CYS A 49 1.85 5.61 6.21
C CYS A 49 2.72 4.68 7.08
N GLY A 50 2.10 3.88 7.97
CA GLY A 50 2.81 3.02 8.91
C GLY A 50 3.83 3.80 9.75
N TYR A 51 5.07 3.31 9.80
CA TYR A 51 6.17 3.94 10.53
C TYR A 51 6.82 5.11 9.77
N GLY A 52 6.22 5.62 8.70
CA GLY A 52 6.54 6.91 8.09
C GLY A 52 7.66 6.95 7.07
N SER A 53 8.19 5.80 6.64
CA SER A 53 9.38 5.75 5.77
C SER A 53 9.15 6.38 4.39
N TYR A 54 7.97 6.23 3.81
CA TYR A 54 7.62 6.87 2.53
C TYR A 54 7.28 8.34 2.70
N THR A 55 6.58 8.72 3.77
CA THR A 55 6.31 10.14 4.06
C THR A 55 7.61 10.94 4.14
N ASP A 56 8.63 10.42 4.88
CA ASP A 56 9.94 11.08 4.98
C ASP A 56 10.71 11.04 3.65
N TYR A 57 10.62 9.93 2.90
CA TYR A 57 11.20 9.86 1.56
C TYR A 57 10.63 10.96 0.66
N PHE A 58 9.31 11.10 0.56
CA PHE A 58 8.67 12.14 -0.27
C PHE A 58 9.05 13.54 0.17
N ARG A 59 9.07 13.80 1.48
CA ARG A 59 9.59 15.07 2.02
C ARG A 59 11.04 15.32 1.56
N SER A 60 11.88 14.29 1.63
CA SER A 60 13.31 14.40 1.30
C SER A 60 13.59 14.70 -0.17
N ILE A 61 12.67 14.35 -1.07
CA ILE A 61 12.76 14.62 -2.52
C ILE A 61 11.98 15.86 -2.94
N GLY A 62 11.39 16.63 -2.00
CA GLY A 62 10.82 17.93 -2.23
C GLY A 62 9.31 18.08 -2.13
N ALA A 63 8.56 17.06 -1.69
CA ALA A 63 7.11 17.15 -1.46
C ALA A 63 6.78 17.83 -0.13
N GLU A 64 5.60 18.49 -0.06
CA GLU A 64 4.90 18.78 1.19
C GLU A 64 4.10 17.54 1.60
N ALA A 65 4.78 16.56 2.23
CA ALA A 65 4.22 15.26 2.54
C ALA A 65 3.63 15.19 3.95
N ILE A 66 2.43 14.62 4.07
CA ILE A 66 1.74 14.33 5.34
C ILE A 66 1.43 12.84 5.38
N GLY A 67 1.82 12.16 6.47
CA GLY A 67 1.48 10.75 6.71
C GLY A 67 0.28 10.60 7.63
N VAL A 68 -0.61 9.67 7.29
CA VAL A 68 -1.79 9.30 8.10
C VAL A 68 -1.84 7.79 8.29
N ASP A 69 -2.01 7.33 9.51
CA ASP A 69 -2.23 5.92 9.84
C ASP A 69 -3.23 5.79 11.01
N GLY A 70 -3.99 4.69 11.02
CA GLY A 70 -4.91 4.38 12.11
C GLY A 70 -4.21 3.89 13.38
N SER A 71 -3.03 3.30 13.25
CA SER A 71 -2.26 2.76 14.37
C SER A 71 -1.49 3.87 15.08
N GLU A 72 -1.86 4.13 16.32
CA GLU A 72 -1.14 5.09 17.17
C GLU A 72 0.32 4.66 17.38
N LYS A 73 0.58 3.35 17.51
CA LYS A 73 1.94 2.80 17.64
C LYS A 73 2.81 3.03 16.41
N MET A 74 2.24 2.93 15.22
CA MET A 74 2.92 3.27 13.97
C MET A 74 3.27 4.76 13.93
N ILE A 75 2.34 5.63 14.27
CA ILE A 75 2.54 7.09 14.27
C ILE A 75 3.56 7.52 15.35
N GLU A 76 3.53 6.93 16.55
CA GLU A 76 4.57 7.14 17.56
C GLU A 76 5.96 6.82 16.98
N THR A 77 6.11 5.64 16.38
CA THR A 77 7.37 5.21 15.74
C THR A 77 7.78 6.14 14.58
N ALA A 78 6.82 6.59 13.76
CA ALA A 78 7.07 7.50 12.66
C ALA A 78 7.62 8.85 13.14
N ARG A 79 7.01 9.44 14.19
CA ARG A 79 7.46 10.70 14.78
C ARG A 79 8.85 10.60 15.43
N GLU A 80 9.15 9.47 16.08
CA GLU A 80 10.46 9.22 16.65
C GLU A 80 11.56 9.10 15.59
N ARG A 81 11.28 8.37 14.51
CA ARG A 81 12.25 8.11 13.44
C ARG A 81 12.44 9.29 12.50
N TYR A 82 11.36 10.03 12.24
CA TYR A 82 11.32 11.10 11.22
C TYR A 82 10.76 12.40 11.78
N PRO A 83 11.46 13.05 12.74
CA PRO A 83 10.94 14.22 13.45
C PRO A 83 10.75 15.47 12.59
N LEU A 84 11.22 15.46 11.34
CA LEU A 84 11.02 16.55 10.39
C LEU A 84 9.81 16.35 9.49
N SER A 85 9.15 15.21 9.56
CA SER A 85 7.95 14.87 8.77
C SER A 85 6.70 15.02 9.61
N GLU A 86 5.57 15.26 8.96
CA GLU A 86 4.28 15.49 9.60
C GLU A 86 3.42 14.23 9.58
N PHE A 87 2.89 13.84 10.77
CA PHE A 87 2.13 12.60 10.92
C PHE A 87 0.89 12.82 11.78
N PHE A 88 -0.24 12.21 11.35
CA PHE A 88 -1.53 12.22 12.07
C PHE A 88 -2.04 10.81 12.29
N THR A 89 -2.58 10.56 13.49
CA THR A 89 -3.37 9.36 13.76
C THR A 89 -4.80 9.59 13.29
N ALA A 90 -5.27 8.82 12.30
CA ALA A 90 -6.65 8.85 11.85
C ALA A 90 -7.07 7.52 11.23
N ASP A 91 -8.29 7.09 11.52
CA ASP A 91 -8.93 5.94 10.89
C ASP A 91 -9.30 6.29 9.44
N ILE A 92 -8.57 5.71 8.50
CA ILE A 92 -8.75 5.98 7.06
C ILE A 92 -10.06 5.42 6.49
N THR A 93 -10.80 4.62 7.27
CA THR A 93 -12.17 4.17 6.94
C THR A 93 -13.24 5.16 7.40
N LYS A 94 -12.85 6.33 7.88
CA LYS A 94 -13.69 7.45 8.30
C LYS A 94 -13.32 8.70 7.51
N PRO A 95 -14.17 9.76 7.54
CA PRO A 95 -13.82 11.04 6.92
C PRO A 95 -12.48 11.55 7.44
N LEU A 96 -11.55 11.78 6.51
CA LEU A 96 -10.23 12.32 6.83
C LEU A 96 -10.34 13.79 7.27
N PRO A 97 -9.48 14.26 8.21
CA PRO A 97 -9.53 15.62 8.74
C PRO A 97 -8.90 16.64 7.78
N PHE A 98 -9.17 16.49 6.50
CA PHE A 98 -8.64 17.36 5.45
C PHE A 98 -9.78 17.94 4.59
N GLU A 99 -9.55 19.15 4.08
CA GLU A 99 -10.46 19.80 3.14
C GLU A 99 -10.51 19.07 1.79
N ASN A 100 -11.59 19.31 1.04
CA ASN A 100 -11.70 18.84 -0.33
C ASN A 100 -10.59 19.46 -1.19
N GLU A 101 -10.12 18.71 -2.18
CA GLU A 101 -9.16 19.20 -3.19
C GLU A 101 -7.88 19.81 -2.57
N ARG A 102 -7.39 19.23 -1.48
CA ARG A 102 -6.18 19.67 -0.78
C ARG A 102 -4.89 19.17 -1.42
N PHE A 103 -4.86 17.91 -1.86
CA PHE A 103 -3.65 17.19 -2.26
C PHE A 103 -3.50 17.08 -3.77
N ASP A 104 -2.26 17.20 -4.25
CA ASP A 104 -1.89 16.92 -5.63
C ASP A 104 -1.76 15.39 -5.84
N ILE A 105 -1.29 14.68 -4.80
CA ILE A 105 -1.06 13.25 -4.83
C ILE A 105 -1.63 12.61 -3.55
N VAL A 106 -2.36 11.51 -3.70
CA VAL A 106 -2.62 10.52 -2.64
C VAL A 106 -1.80 9.28 -2.98
N PHE A 107 -0.89 8.94 -2.10
CA PHE A 107 -0.06 7.74 -2.15
C PHE A 107 -0.54 6.76 -1.08
N SER A 108 -0.62 5.46 -1.41
CA SER A 108 -0.97 4.41 -0.45
C SER A 108 -0.21 3.13 -0.79
N ASN A 109 0.64 2.68 0.12
CA ASN A 109 1.50 1.54 -0.16
C ASN A 109 1.18 0.35 0.74
N GLN A 110 0.70 -0.75 0.16
CA GLN A 110 0.39 -2.00 0.87
C GLN A 110 -0.66 -1.82 1.98
N VAL A 111 -1.77 -1.13 1.70
CA VAL A 111 -2.81 -0.77 2.69
C VAL A 111 -4.18 -1.32 2.30
N PHE A 112 -4.59 -1.17 1.05
CA PHE A 112 -5.99 -1.42 0.65
C PHE A 112 -6.44 -2.88 0.82
N MET A 113 -5.51 -3.83 0.84
CA MET A 113 -5.81 -5.22 1.13
C MET A 113 -6.07 -5.51 2.61
N ASP A 114 -5.74 -4.57 3.51
CA ASP A 114 -5.97 -4.70 4.95
C ASP A 114 -7.25 -3.97 5.41
N ILE A 115 -8.02 -3.44 4.46
CA ILE A 115 -9.26 -2.69 4.70
C ILE A 115 -10.47 -3.52 4.23
N GLU A 116 -11.47 -3.72 5.10
CA GLU A 116 -12.68 -4.47 4.77
C GLU A 116 -13.55 -3.76 3.74
N ASP A 117 -13.76 -2.45 3.90
CA ASP A 117 -14.54 -1.63 2.98
C ASP A 117 -13.66 -0.54 2.35
N VAL A 118 -13.08 -0.86 1.19
CA VAL A 118 -12.26 0.10 0.44
C VAL A 118 -13.09 1.07 -0.40
N ASP A 119 -14.40 0.85 -0.56
CA ASP A 119 -15.28 1.73 -1.36
C ASP A 119 -15.28 3.16 -0.79
N PHE A 120 -15.46 3.27 0.53
CA PHE A 120 -15.38 4.55 1.23
C PHE A 120 -14.00 5.20 1.07
N VAL A 121 -12.92 4.42 1.16
CA VAL A 121 -11.54 4.93 1.06
C VAL A 121 -11.27 5.52 -0.32
N PHE A 122 -11.69 4.87 -1.41
CA PHE A 122 -11.59 5.44 -2.76
C PHE A 122 -12.41 6.73 -2.93
N SER A 123 -13.60 6.80 -2.29
CA SER A 123 -14.39 8.03 -2.24
C SER A 123 -13.65 9.17 -1.54
N GLU A 124 -13.02 8.88 -0.39
CA GLU A 124 -12.23 9.87 0.36
C GLU A 124 -10.96 10.29 -0.40
N CYS A 125 -10.27 9.36 -1.04
CA CYS A 125 -9.14 9.70 -1.92
C CYS A 125 -9.59 10.69 -3.01
N ASN A 126 -10.74 10.43 -3.65
CA ASN A 126 -11.29 11.36 -4.64
C ASN A 126 -11.62 12.72 -4.01
N ARG A 127 -12.26 12.75 -2.85
CA ARG A 127 -12.65 13.99 -2.17
C ARG A 127 -11.44 14.88 -1.87
N VAL A 128 -10.37 14.31 -1.31
CA VAL A 128 -9.19 15.09 -0.87
C VAL A 128 -8.23 15.44 -2.00
N LEU A 129 -8.25 14.70 -3.12
CA LEU A 129 -7.46 15.02 -4.30
C LEU A 129 -8.00 16.23 -5.05
N LYS A 130 -7.09 17.10 -5.49
CA LYS A 130 -7.39 18.16 -6.46
C LYS A 130 -7.89 17.56 -7.78
N LYS A 131 -8.50 18.39 -8.61
CA LYS A 131 -8.83 18.03 -10.01
C LYS A 131 -7.54 17.66 -10.74
N SER A 132 -7.59 16.61 -11.53
CA SER A 132 -6.41 16.00 -12.17
C SER A 132 -5.31 15.55 -11.20
N GLY A 133 -5.61 15.45 -9.91
CA GLY A 133 -4.70 14.91 -8.90
C GLY A 133 -4.48 13.40 -9.08
N LEU A 134 -3.35 12.92 -8.59
CA LEU A 134 -2.87 11.57 -8.77
C LEU A 134 -3.22 10.68 -7.57
N LEU A 135 -3.86 9.54 -7.80
CA LEU A 135 -3.91 8.42 -6.84
C LEU A 135 -2.87 7.37 -7.28
N TYR A 136 -1.87 7.14 -6.45
CA TYR A 136 -0.90 6.06 -6.65
C TYR A 136 -0.98 5.08 -5.49
N TYR A 137 -1.24 3.81 -5.77
CA TYR A 137 -1.24 2.80 -4.73
C TYR A 137 -0.54 1.51 -5.15
N SER A 138 -0.10 0.75 -4.16
CA SER A 138 0.32 -0.63 -4.35
C SER A 138 -0.43 -1.57 -3.41
N ILE A 139 -0.60 -2.80 -3.86
CA ILE A 139 -1.09 -3.93 -3.07
C ILE A 139 -0.21 -5.14 -3.34
N VAL A 140 -0.25 -6.13 -2.46
CA VAL A 140 0.27 -7.46 -2.82
C VAL A 140 -0.54 -8.00 -4.00
N HIS A 141 0.12 -8.71 -4.91
CA HIS A 141 -0.53 -9.15 -6.13
C HIS A 141 -1.64 -10.16 -5.86
N PRO A 142 -2.92 -9.87 -6.16
CA PRO A 142 -4.03 -10.71 -5.76
C PRO A 142 -3.96 -12.17 -6.26
N ALA A 143 -3.40 -12.38 -7.45
CA ALA A 143 -3.30 -13.74 -8.03
C ALA A 143 -2.15 -14.56 -7.44
N PHE A 144 -1.11 -13.91 -6.89
CA PHE A 144 0.13 -14.62 -6.55
C PHE A 144 0.51 -14.54 -5.06
N TYR A 145 -0.04 -13.63 -4.27
CA TYR A 145 0.39 -13.45 -2.87
C TYR A 145 0.01 -14.65 -1.99
N ASP A 146 -1.26 -15.03 -1.96
CA ASP A 146 -1.79 -16.10 -1.10
C ASP A 146 -1.55 -17.52 -1.64
N GLY A 147 -1.11 -17.65 -2.88
CA GLY A 147 -0.85 -18.94 -3.53
C GLY A 147 0.30 -19.69 -2.86
N ARG A 148 0.13 -21.03 -2.70
CA ARG A 148 1.19 -21.91 -2.22
C ARG A 148 2.28 -22.04 -3.29
N TRP A 149 3.54 -21.90 -2.88
CA TRP A 149 4.66 -22.20 -3.76
C TRP A 149 4.71 -23.69 -4.11
N VAL A 150 5.02 -23.96 -5.36
CA VAL A 150 5.32 -25.29 -5.90
C VAL A 150 6.81 -25.33 -6.19
N GLU A 151 7.49 -26.34 -5.66
CA GLU A 151 8.93 -26.53 -5.83
C GLU A 151 9.23 -27.72 -6.75
N ASP A 152 10.38 -27.68 -7.41
CA ASP A 152 10.94 -28.80 -8.17
C ASP A 152 11.86 -29.66 -7.30
N GLU A 153 12.47 -30.70 -7.90
CA GLU A 153 13.38 -31.63 -7.21
C GLU A 153 14.63 -30.95 -6.61
N SER A 154 15.01 -29.77 -7.09
CA SER A 154 16.13 -28.99 -6.57
C SER A 154 15.73 -28.05 -5.42
N GLY A 155 14.44 -27.93 -5.11
CA GLY A 155 13.89 -26.98 -4.18
C GLY A 155 13.66 -25.58 -4.77
N TYR A 156 13.75 -25.41 -6.10
CA TYR A 156 13.44 -24.16 -6.76
C TYR A 156 11.92 -23.93 -6.81
N LEU A 157 11.48 -22.78 -6.34
CA LEU A 157 10.08 -22.39 -6.26
C LEU A 157 9.61 -21.80 -7.61
N TYR A 158 9.14 -22.65 -8.51
CA TYR A 158 8.90 -22.28 -9.90
C TYR A 158 7.49 -21.79 -10.23
N ALA A 159 6.49 -22.10 -9.39
CA ALA A 159 5.10 -21.74 -9.63
C ALA A 159 4.34 -21.39 -8.35
N LYS A 160 3.21 -20.72 -8.48
CA LYS A 160 2.23 -20.49 -7.43
C LYS A 160 0.93 -21.24 -7.76
N GLN A 161 0.43 -22.04 -6.82
CA GLN A 161 -0.88 -22.67 -6.93
C GLN A 161 -1.91 -21.80 -6.22
N THR A 162 -2.82 -21.20 -6.98
CA THR A 162 -3.95 -20.42 -6.48
C THR A 162 -5.24 -21.20 -6.69
N GLU A 163 -5.99 -21.46 -5.61
CA GLU A 163 -7.24 -22.25 -5.65
C GLU A 163 -8.48 -21.36 -5.70
N ARG A 164 -8.39 -20.13 -5.14
CA ARG A 164 -9.49 -19.17 -5.05
C ARG A 164 -8.98 -17.80 -5.50
N TYR A 165 -9.60 -17.23 -6.53
CA TYR A 165 -9.21 -15.91 -7.03
C TYR A 165 -10.40 -14.96 -7.21
N ILE A 166 -11.52 -15.44 -7.75
CA ILE A 166 -12.66 -14.60 -8.11
C ILE A 166 -13.44 -14.15 -6.88
N GLU A 167 -13.72 -15.09 -5.97
CA GLU A 167 -14.53 -14.83 -4.79
C GLU A 167 -13.72 -14.14 -3.71
N PRO A 168 -14.17 -12.97 -3.20
CA PRO A 168 -13.54 -12.31 -2.08
C PRO A 168 -13.57 -13.20 -0.81
N TYR A 169 -12.50 -13.14 -0.04
CA TYR A 169 -12.40 -13.79 1.28
C TYR A 169 -11.40 -13.02 2.14
N SER A 170 -11.38 -13.32 3.43
CA SER A 170 -10.34 -12.82 4.32
C SER A 170 -9.57 -13.95 4.97
N PHE A 171 -8.34 -13.65 5.37
CA PHE A 171 -7.49 -14.55 6.13
C PHE A 171 -6.59 -13.77 7.08
N THR A 172 -6.12 -14.43 8.15
CA THR A 172 -5.20 -13.81 9.09
C THR A 172 -3.76 -14.01 8.62
N ASN A 173 -3.08 -12.90 8.34
CA ASN A 173 -1.65 -12.87 8.12
C ASN A 173 -0.92 -12.97 9.47
N ARG A 174 0.17 -13.78 9.54
CA ARG A 174 0.91 -14.05 10.78
C ARG A 174 2.41 -13.76 10.69
N PHE A 175 2.88 -13.05 9.69
CA PHE A 175 4.31 -12.77 9.53
C PHE A 175 4.87 -11.89 10.66
N TRP A 176 4.10 -10.89 11.10
CA TRP A 176 4.51 -9.93 12.14
C TRP A 176 3.52 -9.83 13.30
N GLY A 177 2.49 -10.62 13.28
CA GLY A 177 1.39 -10.65 14.23
C GLY A 177 0.14 -11.16 13.54
N GLU A 178 -1.00 -11.02 14.18
CA GLU A 178 -2.28 -11.40 13.58
C GLU A 178 -2.94 -10.15 12.98
N THR A 179 -2.77 -9.97 11.66
CA THR A 179 -3.42 -8.90 10.91
C THR A 179 -4.36 -9.50 9.86
N GLU A 180 -5.55 -8.93 9.72
CA GLU A 180 -6.51 -9.40 8.72
C GLU A 180 -6.12 -8.89 7.34
N HIS A 181 -6.22 -9.78 6.37
CA HIS A 181 -5.99 -9.50 4.97
C HIS A 181 -7.26 -9.87 4.18
N PHE A 182 -7.72 -8.97 3.31
CA PHE A 182 -8.92 -9.14 2.49
C PHE A 182 -8.50 -9.38 1.04
N HIS A 183 -8.61 -10.62 0.60
CA HIS A 183 -8.42 -10.97 -0.81
C HIS A 183 -9.58 -10.43 -1.64
N ARG A 184 -9.24 -9.79 -2.77
CA ARG A 184 -10.15 -9.39 -3.85
C ARG A 184 -9.44 -9.55 -5.18
N PRO A 185 -10.13 -9.97 -6.25
CA PRO A 185 -9.49 -10.08 -7.56
C PRO A 185 -9.04 -8.70 -8.05
N LEU A 186 -8.05 -8.66 -8.93
CA LEU A 186 -7.52 -7.41 -9.48
C LEU A 186 -8.61 -6.53 -10.10
N SER A 187 -9.57 -7.16 -10.80
CA SER A 187 -10.72 -6.47 -11.39
C SER A 187 -11.56 -5.69 -10.37
N TYR A 188 -11.61 -6.11 -9.12
CA TYR A 188 -12.29 -5.38 -8.06
C TYR A 188 -11.67 -3.99 -7.85
N TYR A 189 -10.34 -3.94 -7.71
CA TYR A 189 -9.61 -2.67 -7.49
C TYR A 189 -9.71 -1.74 -8.70
N LEU A 190 -9.63 -2.27 -9.92
CA LEU A 190 -9.78 -1.49 -11.14
C LEU A 190 -11.20 -0.88 -11.27
N ASN A 191 -12.23 -1.68 -10.99
CA ASN A 191 -13.62 -1.25 -11.11
C ASN A 191 -14.00 -0.24 -10.02
N ILE A 192 -13.53 -0.41 -8.78
CA ILE A 192 -13.84 0.53 -7.70
C ILE A 192 -13.17 1.88 -7.94
N ALA A 193 -11.94 1.92 -8.44
CA ALA A 193 -11.28 3.14 -8.85
C ALA A 193 -12.09 3.87 -9.94
N ALA A 194 -12.51 3.16 -10.99
CA ALA A 194 -13.33 3.71 -12.06
C ALA A 194 -14.69 4.23 -11.53
N LYS A 195 -15.34 3.50 -10.61
CA LYS A 195 -16.61 3.92 -9.95
C LYS A 195 -16.45 5.28 -9.26
N HIS A 196 -15.31 5.51 -8.62
CA HIS A 196 -15.01 6.77 -7.92
C HIS A 196 -14.34 7.82 -8.79
N GLY A 197 -14.48 7.74 -10.13
CA GLY A 197 -14.05 8.80 -11.04
C GLY A 197 -12.54 8.84 -11.31
N PHE A 198 -11.83 7.75 -11.09
CA PHE A 198 -10.43 7.62 -11.44
C PHE A 198 -10.22 7.01 -12.82
N VAL A 199 -9.24 7.51 -13.56
CA VAL A 199 -8.80 6.99 -14.86
C VAL A 199 -7.43 6.39 -14.71
N LEU A 200 -7.28 5.09 -15.00
CA LEU A 200 -6.00 4.39 -14.96
C LEU A 200 -5.04 5.02 -15.98
N LYS A 201 -3.87 5.43 -15.53
CA LYS A 201 -2.77 5.97 -16.35
C LYS A 201 -1.70 4.91 -16.61
N GLN A 202 -1.36 4.17 -15.54
CA GLN A 202 -0.33 3.13 -15.60
C GLN A 202 -0.62 2.04 -14.55
N ALA A 203 -0.26 0.81 -14.88
CA ALA A 203 -0.20 -0.30 -13.93
C ALA A 203 1.11 -1.05 -14.14
N ASP A 204 1.73 -1.48 -13.03
CA ASP A 204 3.01 -2.18 -13.04
C ASP A 204 2.95 -3.45 -12.17
N GLU A 205 3.54 -4.51 -12.69
CA GLU A 205 3.73 -5.79 -12.02
C GLU A 205 5.23 -6.11 -12.00
N PRO A 206 6.00 -5.48 -11.09
CA PRO A 206 7.45 -5.54 -11.12
C PRO A 206 7.99 -6.89 -10.70
N VAL A 207 9.17 -7.23 -11.18
CA VAL A 207 9.97 -8.35 -10.71
C VAL A 207 10.30 -8.15 -9.22
N ALA A 208 9.91 -9.11 -8.38
CA ALA A 208 10.10 -9.03 -6.92
C ALA A 208 11.22 -9.95 -6.40
N TYR A 209 11.61 -10.95 -7.18
CA TYR A 209 12.61 -11.95 -6.80
C TYR A 209 13.79 -11.95 -7.79
N ASP A 210 14.96 -12.40 -7.34
CA ASP A 210 16.18 -12.43 -8.16
C ASP A 210 16.28 -13.66 -9.09
N GLY A 211 15.30 -14.55 -9.06
CA GLY A 211 15.24 -15.75 -9.89
C GLY A 211 16.14 -16.91 -9.44
N LYS A 212 16.87 -16.79 -8.31
CA LYS A 212 17.77 -17.85 -7.84
C LYS A 212 17.07 -18.95 -7.05
N VAL A 213 16.15 -18.56 -6.17
CA VAL A 213 15.39 -19.48 -5.30
C VAL A 213 13.94 -19.54 -5.73
N LYS A 214 13.40 -18.43 -6.22
CA LYS A 214 12.01 -18.26 -6.63
C LYS A 214 11.93 -17.71 -8.04
N ASN A 215 10.92 -18.16 -8.77
CA ASN A 215 10.64 -17.67 -10.12
C ASN A 215 10.39 -16.16 -10.11
N SER A 216 11.22 -15.43 -10.84
CA SER A 216 11.12 -13.96 -10.97
C SER A 216 9.98 -13.49 -11.86
N ASP A 217 9.40 -14.35 -12.71
CA ASP A 217 8.27 -14.00 -13.58
C ASP A 217 6.92 -13.96 -12.86
N LEU A 218 6.90 -14.29 -11.55
CA LEU A 218 5.70 -14.20 -10.72
C LEU A 218 5.73 -12.91 -9.90
N PRO A 219 4.90 -11.91 -10.22
CA PRO A 219 4.91 -10.64 -9.51
C PRO A 219 4.37 -10.80 -8.09
N LEU A 220 5.02 -10.12 -7.14
CA LEU A 220 4.57 -10.09 -5.75
C LEU A 220 3.65 -8.91 -5.47
N PHE A 221 3.80 -7.84 -6.24
CA PHE A 221 3.09 -6.58 -6.08
C PHE A 221 2.35 -6.20 -7.35
N PHE A 222 1.26 -5.48 -7.16
CA PHE A 222 0.59 -4.71 -8.19
C PHE A 222 0.63 -3.24 -7.80
N PHE A 223 1.07 -2.39 -8.71
CA PHE A 223 1.06 -0.93 -8.56
C PHE A 223 0.09 -0.34 -9.57
N ALA A 224 -0.61 0.72 -9.18
CA ALA A 224 -1.50 1.43 -10.08
C ALA A 224 -1.46 2.94 -9.85
N GLU A 225 -1.43 3.66 -10.95
CA GLU A 225 -1.48 5.10 -11.01
C GLU A 225 -2.75 5.54 -11.73
N TYR A 226 -3.51 6.40 -11.08
CA TYR A 226 -4.76 6.94 -11.59
C TYR A 226 -4.77 8.45 -11.52
N GLU A 227 -5.45 9.07 -12.48
CA GLU A 227 -5.79 10.49 -12.47
C GLU A 227 -7.26 10.66 -12.08
N LYS A 228 -7.54 11.59 -11.16
CA LYS A 228 -8.92 12.01 -10.85
C LYS A 228 -9.51 12.75 -12.04
N ARG A 229 -10.68 12.28 -12.52
CA ARG A 229 -11.45 13.01 -13.57
C ARG A 229 -11.83 14.42 -13.09
N VAL A 230 -11.78 15.35 -14.02
CA VAL A 230 -12.25 16.73 -13.83
C VAL A 230 -13.77 16.77 -13.85
#